data_a7c69553f2bfc4eab0474d996e6ec8b3
#
_entry.id   a7c69553f2bfc4eab0474d996e6ec8b3
#
_cell.length_a   1.000
_cell.length_b   1.000
_cell.length_c   1.000
_cell.angle_alpha   90.00
_cell.angle_beta   90.00
_cell.angle_gamma   90.00
#
_symmetry.space_group_name_H-M   'P 1'
#
loop_
_entity.id
_entity.type
_entity.pdbx_description
1 polymer ?
#
loop_
_entity_poly.entity_id
_entity_poly.type
_entity_poly.pdbx_seq_one_letter_code
_entity_poly.pdbx_strand_id
1 'polypeptide(L)'
;NKFKECKLHMKVLVVGSGGREHAIVWKLAQSPKVTKLYCAPGNGGIAELAECVPIKATDIDSMVRFAVEKNIDLTVVAPDDPLAMGMVNALEKAGKRAFGPSAEAALIEASKSFSKQLMKKYGIPTADFNVFDSEKEAVEYLERADYPIVVKADGLALGKGVIIAEDKLQA
;
A
#
# COMPACT_ATOMS: atom_id res chain seq x y z
N ASN A 1 -4.87 46.15 -3.39
CA ASN A 1 -5.32 44.76 -3.22
C ASN A 1 -4.11 43.88 -2.92
N LYS A 2 -3.78 43.76 -1.63
CA LYS A 2 -2.80 42.79 -1.15
C LYS A 2 -3.55 41.44 -1.02
N PHE A 3 -3.53 40.60 -2.03
CA PHE A 3 -3.71 39.17 -1.84
C PHE A 3 -2.55 38.70 -0.99
N LYS A 4 -2.75 38.50 0.31
CA LYS A 4 -1.85 37.72 1.14
C LYS A 4 -1.78 36.33 0.49
N GLU A 5 -0.67 36.03 -0.17
CA GLU A 5 -0.33 34.66 -0.48
C GLU A 5 -0.35 33.87 0.82
N CYS A 6 -1.38 33.06 1.00
CA CYS A 6 -1.43 32.12 2.11
C CYS A 6 -0.33 31.09 1.81
N LYS A 7 0.90 31.33 2.30
CA LYS A 7 1.98 30.35 2.24
C LYS A 7 1.51 29.15 3.05
N LEU A 8 0.96 28.16 2.37
CA LEU A 8 0.65 26.87 2.97
C LEU A 8 1.98 26.25 3.45
N HIS A 9 2.23 26.37 4.75
CA HIS A 9 3.35 25.71 5.40
C HIS A 9 2.87 24.34 5.87
N MET A 10 3.29 23.28 5.19
CA MET A 10 2.82 21.93 5.46
C MET A 10 3.88 21.11 6.19
N LYS A 11 3.45 20.42 7.25
CA LYS A 11 4.17 19.29 7.83
C LYS A 11 3.66 18.02 7.18
N VAL A 12 4.54 17.27 6.56
CA VAL A 12 4.19 16.04 5.84
C VAL A 12 4.86 14.84 6.50
N LEU A 13 4.09 13.77 6.68
CA LEU A 13 4.57 12.46 7.12
C LEU A 13 4.50 11.48 5.94
N VAL A 14 5.61 10.79 5.65
CA VAL A 14 5.63 9.68 4.70
C VAL A 14 5.76 8.38 5.48
N VAL A 15 4.85 7.44 5.23
CA VAL A 15 4.89 6.11 5.85
C VAL A 15 5.67 5.16 4.97
N GLY A 16 6.64 4.45 5.57
CA GLY A 16 7.44 3.43 4.91
C GLY A 16 8.95 3.65 5.02
N SER A 17 9.74 2.80 4.36
CA SER A 17 11.21 2.81 4.49
C SER A 17 11.95 2.38 3.23
N GLY A 18 11.26 2.14 2.12
CA GLY A 18 11.83 1.65 0.88
C GLY A 18 12.30 2.74 -0.07
N GLY A 19 12.74 2.34 -1.26
CA GLY A 19 13.19 3.26 -2.31
C GLY A 19 12.04 4.12 -2.88
N ARG A 20 10.80 3.61 -2.91
CA ARG A 20 9.61 4.39 -3.29
C ARG A 20 9.40 5.55 -2.33
N GLU A 21 9.42 5.28 -1.04
CA GLU A 21 9.25 6.29 0.01
C GLU A 21 10.39 7.30 -0.01
N HIS A 22 11.64 6.85 -0.26
CA HIS A 22 12.77 7.77 -0.42
C HIS A 22 12.58 8.72 -1.61
N ALA A 23 12.13 8.23 -2.76
CA ALA A 23 11.83 9.06 -3.93
C ALA A 23 10.71 10.08 -3.65
N ILE A 24 9.66 9.67 -2.91
CA ILE A 24 8.58 10.56 -2.48
C ILE A 24 9.12 11.66 -1.54
N VAL A 25 9.89 11.29 -0.52
CA VAL A 25 10.53 12.23 0.42
C VAL A 25 11.43 13.21 -0.32
N TRP A 26 12.29 12.70 -1.21
CA TRP A 26 13.19 13.54 -2.04
C TRP A 26 12.40 14.56 -2.87
N LYS A 27 11.27 14.14 -3.47
CA LYS A 27 10.45 15.06 -4.25
C LYS A 27 9.71 16.07 -3.38
N LEU A 28 9.19 15.66 -2.22
CA LEU A 28 8.51 16.56 -1.28
C LEU A 28 9.47 17.61 -0.68
N ALA A 29 10.73 17.23 -0.43
CA ALA A 29 11.76 18.15 0.08
C ALA A 29 12.03 19.35 -0.85
N GLN A 30 11.75 19.22 -2.14
CA GLN A 30 11.90 20.30 -3.12
C GLN A 30 10.70 21.26 -3.17
N SER A 31 9.61 20.94 -2.47
CA SER A 31 8.40 21.75 -2.50
C SER A 31 8.49 22.95 -1.55
N PRO A 32 8.31 24.20 -2.04
CA PRO A 32 8.31 25.37 -1.16
C PRO A 32 7.10 25.41 -0.20
N LYS A 33 6.15 24.51 -0.36
CA LYS A 33 4.97 24.36 0.53
C LYS A 33 5.27 23.47 1.73
N VAL A 34 6.30 22.64 1.68
CA VAL A 34 6.67 21.71 2.74
C VAL A 34 7.72 22.34 3.62
N THR A 35 7.40 22.52 4.89
CA THR A 35 8.30 23.13 5.88
C THR A 35 8.92 22.12 6.83
N LYS A 36 8.30 20.96 6.98
CA LYS A 36 8.83 19.86 7.78
C LYS A 36 8.41 18.53 7.19
N LEU A 37 9.39 17.65 7.02
CA LEU A 37 9.20 16.27 6.58
C LEU A 37 9.52 15.31 7.71
N TYR A 38 8.64 14.33 7.87
CA TYR A 38 8.81 13.15 8.70
C TYR A 38 8.71 11.90 7.84
N CYS A 39 9.40 10.84 8.21
CA CYS A 39 9.23 9.52 7.60
C CYS A 39 9.22 8.43 8.68
N ALA A 40 8.31 7.49 8.59
CA ALA A 40 8.16 6.43 9.59
C ALA A 40 8.04 5.04 8.95
N PRO A 41 9.00 4.13 9.23
CA PRO A 41 10.20 4.32 10.03
C PRO A 41 11.33 5.07 9.33
N GLY A 42 11.30 5.19 7.99
CA GLY A 42 12.39 5.76 7.21
C GLY A 42 13.59 4.82 7.06
N ASN A 43 14.68 5.36 6.50
CA ASN A 43 15.97 4.68 6.36
C ASN A 43 17.12 5.71 6.36
N GLY A 44 18.37 5.24 6.29
CA GLY A 44 19.55 6.12 6.34
C GLY A 44 19.60 7.21 5.26
N GLY A 45 19.19 6.89 4.02
CA GLY A 45 19.13 7.90 2.95
C GLY A 45 18.00 8.91 3.14
N ILE A 46 16.86 8.47 3.66
CA ILE A 46 15.74 9.34 4.01
C ILE A 46 16.10 10.28 5.16
N ALA A 47 16.92 9.84 6.11
CA ALA A 47 17.36 10.64 7.26
C ALA A 47 18.14 11.91 6.87
N GLU A 48 18.70 11.97 5.68
CA GLU A 48 19.36 13.18 5.14
C GLU A 48 18.36 14.28 4.74
N LEU A 49 17.10 13.91 4.50
CA LEU A 49 16.05 14.78 3.95
C LEU A 49 14.87 15.00 4.90
N ALA A 50 14.63 14.07 5.81
CA ALA A 50 13.47 14.05 6.69
C ALA A 50 13.84 13.52 8.08
N GLU A 51 13.06 13.90 9.08
CA GLU A 51 13.18 13.32 10.42
C GLU A 51 12.57 11.92 10.42
N CYS A 52 13.42 10.89 10.61
CA CYS A 52 12.96 9.51 10.74
C CYS A 52 12.38 9.26 12.13
N VAL A 53 11.19 8.65 12.17
CA VAL A 53 10.46 8.37 13.41
C VAL A 53 10.37 6.85 13.60
N PRO A 54 10.77 6.28 14.76
CA PRO A 54 10.83 4.83 14.94
C PRO A 54 9.45 4.21 15.20
N ILE A 55 8.53 4.41 14.26
CA ILE A 55 7.20 3.80 14.24
C ILE A 55 7.15 2.85 13.04
N LYS A 56 6.78 1.59 13.26
CA LYS A 56 6.62 0.62 12.16
C LYS A 56 5.50 1.06 11.21
N ALA A 57 5.68 0.83 9.91
CA ALA A 57 4.68 1.21 8.90
C ALA A 57 3.30 0.58 9.14
N THR A 58 3.24 -0.58 9.80
CA THR A 58 1.99 -1.30 10.12
C THR A 58 1.42 -0.97 11.50
N ASP A 59 2.08 -0.11 12.29
CA ASP A 59 1.57 0.34 13.60
C ASP A 59 0.66 1.56 13.42
N ILE A 60 -0.61 1.26 13.06
CA ILE A 60 -1.61 2.27 12.72
C ILE A 60 -1.89 3.21 13.90
N ASP A 61 -2.04 2.68 15.11
CA ASP A 61 -2.42 3.46 16.28
C ASP A 61 -1.33 4.48 16.66
N SER A 62 -0.07 4.05 16.64
CA SER A 62 1.06 4.94 16.91
C SER A 62 1.24 5.98 15.79
N MET A 63 0.98 5.60 14.55
CA MET A 63 1.06 6.51 13.39
C MET A 63 0.00 7.61 13.46
N VAL A 64 -1.24 7.24 13.76
CA VAL A 64 -2.35 8.20 13.93
C VAL A 64 -2.07 9.14 15.10
N ARG A 65 -1.64 8.60 16.25
CA ARG A 65 -1.28 9.40 17.44
C ARG A 65 -0.18 10.41 17.11
N PHE A 66 0.90 9.98 16.44
CA PHE A 66 1.97 10.86 15.99
C PHE A 66 1.45 11.97 15.05
N ALA A 67 0.62 11.61 14.08
CA ALA A 67 0.04 12.59 13.14
C ALA A 67 -0.80 13.64 13.84
N VAL A 68 -1.54 13.27 14.90
CA VAL A 68 -2.34 14.19 15.72
C VAL A 68 -1.43 15.07 16.58
N GLU A 69 -0.50 14.48 17.34
CA GLU A 69 0.39 15.20 18.28
C GLU A 69 1.31 16.20 17.58
N LYS A 70 1.85 15.83 16.42
CA LYS A 70 2.73 16.70 15.62
C LYS A 70 1.98 17.67 14.73
N ASN A 71 0.65 17.62 14.72
CA ASN A 71 -0.19 18.40 13.81
C ASN A 71 0.25 18.24 12.35
N ILE A 72 0.35 16.98 11.89
CA ILE A 72 0.65 16.67 10.49
C ILE A 72 -0.50 17.15 9.61
N ASP A 73 -0.15 17.86 8.53
CA ASP A 73 -1.12 18.41 7.57
C ASP A 73 -1.47 17.41 6.47
N LEU A 74 -0.53 16.52 6.12
CA LEU A 74 -0.73 15.47 5.13
C LEU A 74 0.12 14.25 5.49
N THR A 75 -0.50 13.07 5.52
CA THR A 75 0.21 11.79 5.61
C THR A 75 0.15 11.09 4.27
N VAL A 76 1.29 10.68 3.73
CA VAL A 76 1.41 9.86 2.51
C VAL A 76 1.65 8.42 2.93
N VAL A 77 0.69 7.54 2.65
CA VAL A 77 0.78 6.10 2.94
C VAL A 77 1.15 5.39 1.65
N ALA A 78 2.41 4.96 1.54
CA ALA A 78 2.95 4.41 0.30
C ALA A 78 2.99 2.87 0.24
N PRO A 79 3.28 2.13 1.35
CA PRO A 79 3.35 0.67 1.31
C PRO A 79 1.95 0.02 1.29
N ASP A 80 1.88 -1.16 0.68
CA ASP A 80 0.63 -1.88 0.47
C ASP A 80 0.02 -2.40 1.78
N ASP A 81 0.85 -2.94 2.70
CA ASP A 81 0.37 -3.50 3.98
C ASP A 81 -0.42 -2.47 4.82
N PRO A 82 0.09 -1.28 5.16
CA PRO A 82 -0.66 -0.31 5.94
C PRO A 82 -1.91 0.21 5.21
N LEU A 83 -1.91 0.25 3.86
CA LEU A 83 -3.08 0.60 3.08
C LEU A 83 -4.17 -0.46 3.23
N ALA A 84 -3.83 -1.73 3.05
CA ALA A 84 -4.74 -2.86 3.21
C ALA A 84 -5.28 -2.97 4.65
N MET A 85 -4.45 -2.60 5.65
CA MET A 85 -4.84 -2.56 7.07
C MET A 85 -5.70 -1.35 7.45
N GLY A 86 -5.95 -0.40 6.53
CA GLY A 86 -6.84 0.73 6.75
C GLY A 86 -6.21 1.95 7.42
N MET A 87 -4.91 2.18 7.26
CA MET A 87 -4.25 3.36 7.84
C MET A 87 -4.87 4.67 7.35
N VAL A 88 -5.23 4.77 6.06
CA VAL A 88 -5.89 5.96 5.51
C VAL A 88 -7.22 6.20 6.21
N ASN A 89 -8.06 5.16 6.35
CA ASN A 89 -9.34 5.24 7.05
C ASN A 89 -9.15 5.70 8.50
N ALA A 90 -8.13 5.19 9.20
CA ALA A 90 -7.85 5.56 10.59
C ALA A 90 -7.39 7.02 10.74
N LEU A 91 -6.54 7.50 9.83
CA LEU A 91 -6.10 8.89 9.79
C LEU A 91 -7.27 9.85 9.51
N GLU A 92 -8.09 9.54 8.51
CA GLU A 92 -9.27 10.34 8.16
C GLU A 92 -10.29 10.38 9.30
N LYS A 93 -10.53 9.24 9.97
CA LYS A 93 -11.38 9.18 11.18
C LYS A 93 -10.85 10.07 12.31
N ALA A 94 -9.53 10.24 12.40
CA ALA A 94 -8.89 11.16 13.35
C ALA A 94 -8.84 12.62 12.86
N GLY A 95 -9.51 12.95 11.75
CA GLY A 95 -9.52 14.29 11.15
C GLY A 95 -8.21 14.70 10.49
N LYS A 96 -7.35 13.73 10.13
CA LYS A 96 -6.08 13.96 9.45
C LYS A 96 -6.19 13.65 7.97
N ARG A 97 -5.65 14.53 7.13
CA ARG A 97 -5.60 14.29 5.69
C ARG A 97 -4.58 13.21 5.36
N ALA A 98 -4.99 12.24 4.55
CA ALA A 98 -4.13 11.19 4.07
C ALA A 98 -4.16 11.09 2.54
N PHE A 99 -3.05 10.69 1.95
CA PHE A 99 -2.94 10.32 0.55
C PHE A 99 -2.67 8.82 0.48
N GLY A 100 -3.57 8.12 -0.17
CA GLY A 100 -3.58 6.67 -0.37
C GLY A 100 -5.02 6.18 -0.53
N PRO A 101 -5.23 4.96 -1.03
CA PRO A 101 -6.54 4.34 -1.08
C PRO A 101 -7.06 4.00 0.32
N SER A 102 -8.38 3.95 0.47
CA SER A 102 -9.00 3.32 1.64
C SER A 102 -8.73 1.82 1.66
N ALA A 103 -8.98 1.14 2.78
CA ALA A 103 -8.82 -0.31 2.88
C ALA A 103 -9.65 -1.05 1.83
N GLU A 104 -10.88 -0.60 1.59
CA GLU A 104 -11.78 -1.16 0.59
C GLU A 104 -11.24 -1.01 -0.84
N ALA A 105 -10.66 0.14 -1.16
CA ALA A 105 -10.03 0.38 -2.46
C ALA A 105 -8.70 -0.38 -2.59
N ALA A 106 -7.95 -0.53 -1.51
CA ALA A 106 -6.70 -1.28 -1.47
C ALA A 106 -6.90 -2.79 -1.72
N LEU A 107 -8.12 -3.33 -1.60
CA LEU A 107 -8.44 -4.72 -1.95
C LEU A 107 -8.09 -5.06 -3.40
N ILE A 108 -8.09 -4.09 -4.31
CA ILE A 108 -7.67 -4.31 -5.71
C ILE A 108 -6.24 -4.85 -5.78
N GLU A 109 -5.35 -4.42 -4.89
CA GLU A 109 -3.98 -4.91 -4.78
C GLU A 109 -3.85 -6.02 -3.74
N ALA A 110 -4.56 -5.89 -2.62
CA ALA A 110 -4.41 -6.78 -1.47
C ALA A 110 -5.02 -8.18 -1.68
N SER A 111 -6.02 -8.33 -2.57
CA SER A 111 -6.66 -9.61 -2.88
C SER A 111 -6.71 -9.85 -4.38
N LYS A 112 -6.00 -10.89 -4.82
CA LYS A 112 -5.99 -11.32 -6.23
C LYS A 112 -7.34 -11.87 -6.66
N SER A 113 -8.01 -12.61 -5.78
CA SER A 113 -9.34 -13.16 -6.02
C SER A 113 -10.37 -12.04 -6.19
N PHE A 114 -10.36 -11.04 -5.31
CA PHE A 114 -11.21 -9.85 -5.44
C PHE A 114 -10.98 -9.12 -6.77
N SER A 115 -9.72 -8.82 -7.11
CA SER A 115 -9.37 -8.15 -8.37
C SER A 115 -9.87 -8.93 -9.59
N LYS A 116 -9.64 -10.23 -9.61
CA LYS A 116 -10.09 -11.10 -10.71
C LYS A 116 -11.60 -11.13 -10.85
N GLN A 117 -12.31 -11.24 -9.74
CA GLN A 117 -13.78 -11.20 -9.72
C GLN A 117 -14.33 -9.84 -10.17
N LEU A 118 -13.67 -8.74 -9.74
CA LEU A 118 -14.02 -7.39 -10.18
C LEU A 118 -13.83 -7.23 -11.69
N MET A 119 -12.69 -7.68 -12.24
CA MET A 119 -12.42 -7.65 -13.67
C MET A 119 -13.46 -8.44 -14.46
N LYS A 120 -13.80 -9.65 -13.99
CA LYS A 120 -14.85 -10.48 -14.62
C LYS A 120 -16.21 -9.79 -14.60
N LYS A 121 -16.58 -9.20 -13.45
CA LYS A 121 -17.87 -8.50 -13.28
C LYS A 121 -18.03 -7.33 -14.24
N TYR A 122 -16.97 -6.60 -14.52
CA TYR A 122 -17.01 -5.39 -15.33
C TYR A 122 -16.47 -5.58 -16.76
N GLY A 123 -16.22 -6.82 -17.19
CA GLY A 123 -15.72 -7.12 -18.53
C GLY A 123 -14.32 -6.57 -18.82
N ILE A 124 -13.48 -6.39 -17.78
CA ILE A 124 -12.09 -5.95 -17.93
C ILE A 124 -11.27 -7.13 -18.41
N PRO A 125 -10.51 -7.00 -19.53
CA PRO A 125 -9.70 -8.09 -20.05
C PRO A 125 -8.72 -8.64 -19.03
N THR A 126 -8.75 -9.94 -18.81
CA THR A 126 -7.83 -10.66 -17.92
C THR A 126 -7.78 -12.12 -18.33
N ALA A 127 -6.70 -12.84 -17.99
CA ALA A 127 -6.61 -14.27 -18.20
C ALA A 127 -7.68 -15.00 -17.37
N ASP A 128 -8.12 -16.16 -17.84
CA ASP A 128 -9.05 -17.05 -17.13
C ASP A 128 -8.48 -17.39 -15.75
N PHE A 129 -9.36 -17.61 -14.81
CA PHE A 129 -8.98 -17.91 -13.43
C PHE A 129 -10.06 -18.71 -12.72
N ASN A 130 -9.63 -19.47 -11.73
CA ASN A 130 -10.46 -20.09 -10.72
C ASN A 130 -9.95 -19.71 -9.32
N VAL A 131 -10.85 -19.69 -8.35
CA VAL A 131 -10.57 -19.40 -6.95
C VAL A 131 -11.02 -20.59 -6.13
N PHE A 132 -10.18 -21.03 -5.22
CA PHE A 132 -10.43 -22.17 -4.35
C PHE A 132 -10.20 -21.78 -2.89
N ASP A 133 -11.10 -22.17 -2.01
CA ASP A 133 -11.01 -21.94 -0.57
C ASP A 133 -10.48 -23.17 0.18
N SER A 134 -10.28 -24.28 -0.54
CA SER A 134 -9.71 -25.50 0.02
C SER A 134 -8.64 -26.11 -0.88
N GLU A 135 -7.60 -26.68 -0.25
CA GLU A 135 -6.55 -27.44 -0.92
C GLU A 135 -7.13 -28.57 -1.78
N LYS A 136 -8.11 -29.31 -1.24
CA LYS A 136 -8.72 -30.44 -1.93
C LYS A 136 -9.33 -30.03 -3.27
N GLU A 137 -10.12 -28.95 -3.30
CA GLU A 137 -10.77 -28.46 -4.51
C GLU A 137 -9.73 -27.95 -5.53
N ALA A 138 -8.68 -27.29 -5.05
CA ALA A 138 -7.59 -26.84 -5.89
C ALA A 138 -6.86 -28.03 -6.54
N VAL A 139 -6.54 -29.06 -5.77
CA VAL A 139 -5.88 -30.28 -6.27
C VAL A 139 -6.78 -31.00 -7.27
N GLU A 140 -8.08 -31.19 -6.99
CA GLU A 140 -9.02 -31.82 -7.92
C GLU A 140 -9.15 -31.04 -9.23
N TYR A 141 -9.01 -29.73 -9.21
CA TYR A 141 -8.96 -28.92 -10.44
C TYR A 141 -7.64 -29.14 -11.20
N LEU A 142 -6.50 -29.11 -10.51
CA LEU A 142 -5.17 -29.28 -11.11
C LEU A 142 -4.99 -30.67 -11.76
N GLU A 143 -5.72 -31.69 -11.32
CA GLU A 143 -5.76 -33.01 -11.96
C GLU A 143 -6.23 -32.99 -13.42
N ARG A 144 -7.01 -31.98 -13.79
CA ARG A 144 -7.69 -31.86 -15.09
C ARG A 144 -7.30 -30.58 -15.84
N ALA A 145 -6.43 -29.77 -15.25
CA ALA A 145 -6.02 -28.50 -15.84
C ALA A 145 -5.01 -28.70 -16.98
N ASP A 146 -5.05 -27.79 -17.95
CA ASP A 146 -4.02 -27.67 -18.98
C ASP A 146 -2.80 -26.95 -18.42
N TYR A 147 -1.60 -27.39 -18.78
CA TYR A 147 -0.33 -26.80 -18.36
C TYR A 147 0.38 -26.10 -19.53
N PRO A 148 1.16 -25.01 -19.27
CA PRO A 148 1.53 -24.47 -17.94
C PRO A 148 0.38 -23.70 -17.27
N ILE A 149 0.34 -23.74 -15.94
CA ILE A 149 -0.64 -23.02 -15.13
C ILE A 149 0.04 -22.17 -14.06
N VAL A 150 -0.59 -21.05 -13.68
CA VAL A 150 -0.07 -20.15 -12.64
C VAL A 150 -0.89 -20.29 -11.37
N VAL A 151 -0.28 -20.83 -10.33
CA VAL A 151 -0.85 -20.94 -8.98
C VAL A 151 -0.42 -19.74 -8.15
N LYS A 152 -1.39 -19.08 -7.52
CA LYS A 152 -1.13 -17.86 -6.73
C LYS A 152 -1.79 -17.98 -5.36
N ALA A 153 -1.03 -17.70 -4.32
CA ALA A 153 -1.63 -17.41 -3.01
C ALA A 153 -2.42 -16.10 -3.07
N ASP A 154 -3.61 -16.08 -2.49
CA ASP A 154 -4.35 -14.83 -2.29
C ASP A 154 -3.73 -14.01 -1.15
N GLY A 155 -3.89 -12.68 -1.20
CA GLY A 155 -3.29 -11.75 -0.25
C GLY A 155 -1.95 -11.17 -0.68
N LEU A 156 -1.40 -10.31 0.19
CA LEU A 156 -0.09 -9.68 0.00
C LEU A 156 1.01 -10.70 0.34
N ALA A 157 1.83 -11.06 -0.64
CA ALA A 157 2.87 -12.08 -0.52
C ALA A 157 4.27 -11.58 -0.93
N LEU A 158 4.49 -10.27 -1.00
CA LEU A 158 5.76 -9.63 -1.36
C LEU A 158 6.40 -10.23 -2.63
N GLY A 159 5.57 -10.60 -3.62
CA GLY A 159 6.02 -11.21 -4.87
C GLY A 159 6.44 -12.69 -4.78
N LYS A 160 6.25 -13.34 -3.62
CA LYS A 160 6.72 -14.72 -3.38
C LYS A 160 5.62 -15.79 -3.44
N GLY A 161 4.36 -15.41 -3.52
CA GLY A 161 3.22 -16.33 -3.53
C GLY A 161 2.75 -16.74 -4.92
N VAL A 162 3.65 -16.91 -5.90
CA VAL A 162 3.31 -17.27 -7.28
C VAL A 162 4.22 -18.40 -7.76
N ILE A 163 3.60 -19.45 -8.29
CA ILE A 163 4.28 -20.59 -8.92
C ILE A 163 3.78 -20.69 -10.36
N ILE A 164 4.70 -20.77 -11.32
CA ILE A 164 4.39 -21.14 -12.70
C ILE A 164 4.71 -22.62 -12.79
N ALA A 165 3.69 -23.45 -12.87
CA ALA A 165 3.82 -24.89 -12.91
C ALA A 165 3.75 -25.39 -14.37
N GLU A 166 4.79 -26.06 -14.83
CA GLU A 166 4.87 -26.65 -16.16
C GLU A 166 4.14 -28.01 -16.22
N ASP A 167 3.94 -28.61 -15.07
CA ASP A 167 3.25 -29.90 -14.91
C ASP A 167 2.55 -29.97 -13.54
N LYS A 168 1.81 -31.07 -13.34
CA LYS A 168 1.04 -31.36 -12.13
C LYS A 168 1.92 -31.46 -10.86
N LEU A 169 3.16 -31.96 -10.97
CA LEU A 169 4.02 -32.16 -9.80
C LEU A 169 4.55 -30.85 -9.25
N GLN A 170 4.65 -29.82 -10.10
CA GLN A 170 5.07 -28.48 -9.72
C GLN A 170 3.92 -27.64 -9.16
N ALA A 171 2.69 -27.95 -9.50
CA ALA A 171 1.49 -27.26 -9.04
C ALA A 171 1.05 -27.75 -7.66
#